data_c3986d69bc36f65573824a4fd25fe5e0
#
_entry.id   c3986d69bc36f65573824a4fd25fe5e0
#
_cell.length_a   1.000
_cell.length_b   1.000
_cell.length_c   1.000
_cell.angle_alpha   90.00
_cell.angle_beta   90.00
_cell.angle_gamma   90.00
#
_symmetry.space_group_name_H-M   'P 1'
#
loop_
_entity.id
_entity.type
_entity.pdbx_description
1 polymer ?
#
loop_
_entity_poly.entity_id
_entity_poly.type
_entity_poly.pdbx_seq_one_letter_code
_entity_poly.pdbx_strand_id
1 'polypeptide(L)'
;MRALDRKLLRDLRLLWSQALTIALVVASGVAGFITTLSAVDSLALARDRYYATDRFADVFATVKRAPNALAAALGEVPGVADVQTTVEHSVRIGIPGVTDPIMGHLIGVDPNRPLRMNRVSLRSGRMLDAATAHRDGTIDALVSEGFAQARGIAPGATLSALIDGKRRTLRIVGVALSPEYIFA
;
A
#
# COMPACT_ATOMS: atom_id res chain seq x y z
N MET A 1 44.23 -36.09 23.92
CA MET A 1 44.48 -34.63 23.90
C MET A 1 45.95 -34.38 23.84
N ARG A 2 46.42 -33.68 22.79
CA ARG A 2 47.82 -33.32 22.61
C ARG A 2 48.24 -32.29 23.67
N ALA A 3 49.50 -32.22 24.04
CA ALA A 3 50.02 -31.28 25.07
C ALA A 3 49.64 -29.81 24.75
N LEU A 4 49.57 -29.49 23.47
CA LEU A 4 49.10 -28.19 22.95
C LEU A 4 47.65 -27.89 23.33
N ASP A 5 46.76 -28.88 23.24
CA ASP A 5 45.33 -28.66 23.51
C ASP A 5 45.10 -28.33 24.99
N ARG A 6 45.87 -28.96 25.89
CA ARG A 6 45.80 -28.68 27.36
C ARG A 6 46.33 -27.28 27.69
N LYS A 7 47.38 -26.84 27.00
CA LYS A 7 47.93 -25.49 27.19
C LYS A 7 46.91 -24.45 26.70
N LEU A 8 46.36 -24.66 25.54
CA LEU A 8 45.34 -23.75 24.92
C LEU A 8 44.08 -23.62 25.82
N LEU A 9 43.62 -24.71 26.37
CA LEU A 9 42.45 -24.70 27.28
C LEU A 9 42.78 -23.96 28.60
N ARG A 10 43.98 -24.10 29.12
CA ARG A 10 44.41 -23.40 30.32
C ARG A 10 44.56 -21.90 30.09
N ASP A 11 45.18 -21.51 28.97
CA ASP A 11 45.37 -20.12 28.63
C ASP A 11 44.02 -19.43 28.28
N LEU A 12 43.09 -20.15 27.66
CA LEU A 12 41.74 -19.67 27.41
C LEU A 12 40.96 -19.44 28.73
N ARG A 13 41.16 -20.32 29.75
CA ARG A 13 40.54 -20.13 31.08
C ARG A 13 41.11 -18.91 31.81
N LEU A 14 42.39 -18.58 31.64
CA LEU A 14 43.00 -17.39 32.24
C LEU A 14 42.52 -16.10 31.57
N LEU A 15 42.24 -16.14 30.26
CA LEU A 15 41.87 -14.99 29.45
C LEU A 15 40.41 -15.02 29.02
N TRP A 16 39.59 -15.84 29.70
CA TRP A 16 38.21 -16.09 29.27
C TRP A 16 37.34 -14.82 29.18
N SER A 17 37.55 -13.86 30.10
CA SER A 17 36.82 -12.58 30.06
C SER A 17 37.15 -11.76 28.83
N GLN A 18 38.39 -11.73 28.40
CA GLN A 18 38.81 -11.05 27.17
C GLN A 18 38.27 -11.79 25.94
N ALA A 19 38.37 -13.12 25.93
CA ALA A 19 37.84 -13.94 24.85
C ALA A 19 36.32 -13.76 24.73
N LEU A 20 35.59 -13.70 25.84
CA LEU A 20 34.15 -13.46 25.88
C LEU A 20 33.78 -12.06 25.32
N THR A 21 34.52 -11.03 25.73
CA THR A 21 34.30 -9.65 25.23
C THR A 21 34.49 -9.57 23.72
N ILE A 22 35.57 -10.16 23.21
CA ILE A 22 35.83 -10.19 21.76
C ILE A 22 34.73 -10.99 21.04
N ALA A 23 34.35 -12.14 21.57
CA ALA A 23 33.28 -12.96 20.99
C ALA A 23 31.93 -12.21 20.94
N LEU A 24 31.58 -11.47 21.99
CA LEU A 24 30.37 -10.65 22.03
C LEU A 24 30.39 -9.51 21.02
N VAL A 25 31.53 -8.83 20.88
CA VAL A 25 31.68 -7.75 19.89
C VAL A 25 31.54 -8.31 18.46
N VAL A 26 32.22 -9.42 18.16
CA VAL A 26 32.11 -10.07 16.86
C VAL A 26 30.70 -10.57 16.61
N ALA A 27 30.09 -11.23 17.61
CA ALA A 27 28.73 -11.74 17.52
C ALA A 27 27.71 -10.63 17.28
N SER A 28 27.85 -9.49 17.97
CA SER A 28 26.93 -8.34 17.76
C SER A 28 27.09 -7.74 16.37
N GLY A 29 28.30 -7.63 15.87
CA GLY A 29 28.56 -7.16 14.50
C GLY A 29 27.97 -8.08 13.43
N VAL A 30 28.19 -9.39 13.56
CA VAL A 30 27.64 -10.40 12.65
C VAL A 30 26.10 -10.44 12.75
N ALA A 31 25.55 -10.40 13.95
CA ALA A 31 24.11 -10.38 14.16
C ALA A 31 23.46 -9.14 13.53
N GLY A 32 24.04 -7.97 13.73
CA GLY A 32 23.58 -6.72 13.10
C GLY A 32 23.59 -6.80 11.58
N PHE A 33 24.66 -7.32 11.01
CA PHE A 33 24.78 -7.48 9.56
C PHE A 33 23.71 -8.45 9.00
N ILE A 34 23.56 -9.63 9.61
CA ILE A 34 22.57 -10.62 9.19
C ILE A 34 21.15 -10.06 9.33
N THR A 35 20.85 -9.37 10.44
CA THR A 35 19.53 -8.76 10.66
C THR A 35 19.22 -7.74 9.57
N THR A 36 20.17 -6.89 9.21
CA THR A 36 19.96 -5.89 8.15
C THR A 36 19.71 -6.55 6.79
N LEU A 37 20.51 -7.53 6.41
CA LEU A 37 20.28 -8.25 5.14
C LEU A 37 18.94 -8.97 5.13
N SER A 38 18.60 -9.69 6.20
CA SER A 38 17.32 -10.40 6.31
C SER A 38 16.12 -9.44 6.27
N ALA A 39 16.24 -8.24 6.84
CA ALA A 39 15.19 -7.23 6.78
C ALA A 39 14.98 -6.72 5.35
N VAL A 40 16.05 -6.44 4.61
CA VAL A 40 15.97 -6.02 3.21
C VAL A 40 15.33 -7.09 2.34
N ASP A 41 15.79 -8.35 2.46
CA ASP A 41 15.24 -9.46 1.68
C ASP A 41 13.77 -9.73 2.01
N SER A 42 13.41 -9.67 3.30
CA SER A 42 12.03 -9.85 3.75
C SER A 42 11.12 -8.76 3.22
N LEU A 43 11.58 -7.51 3.22
CA LEU A 43 10.80 -6.38 2.70
C LEU A 43 10.63 -6.47 1.18
N ALA A 44 11.70 -6.82 0.45
CA ALA A 44 11.63 -7.03 -0.99
C ALA A 44 10.62 -8.13 -1.34
N LEU A 45 10.70 -9.27 -0.66
CA LEU A 45 9.77 -10.39 -0.86
C LEU A 45 8.32 -10.02 -0.51
N ALA A 46 8.11 -9.28 0.57
CA ALA A 46 6.78 -8.80 0.96
C ALA A 46 6.18 -7.86 -0.09
N ARG A 47 6.99 -6.91 -0.61
CA ARG A 47 6.59 -6.02 -1.70
C ARG A 47 6.23 -6.79 -2.96
N ASP A 48 7.09 -7.71 -3.39
CA ASP A 48 6.89 -8.46 -4.63
C ASP A 48 5.63 -9.36 -4.54
N ARG A 49 5.40 -9.97 -3.38
CA ARG A 49 4.17 -10.72 -3.11
C ARG A 49 2.93 -9.83 -3.14
N TYR A 50 3.01 -8.64 -2.53
CA TYR A 50 1.91 -7.69 -2.53
C TYR A 50 1.56 -7.24 -3.95
N TYR A 51 2.56 -6.86 -4.75
CA TYR A 51 2.35 -6.45 -6.13
C TYR A 51 1.81 -7.59 -7.01
N ALA A 52 2.29 -8.81 -6.83
CA ALA A 52 1.77 -9.96 -7.55
C ALA A 52 0.32 -10.28 -7.16
N THR A 53 -0.02 -10.21 -5.86
CA THR A 53 -1.37 -10.51 -5.36
C THR A 53 -2.38 -9.50 -5.86
N ASP A 54 -2.06 -8.22 -5.81
CA ASP A 54 -2.96 -7.13 -6.21
C ASP A 54 -2.82 -6.76 -7.69
N ARG A 55 -2.01 -7.53 -8.45
CA ARG A 55 -1.76 -7.34 -9.88
C ARG A 55 -1.39 -5.90 -10.20
N PHE A 56 -0.31 -5.44 -9.59
CA PHE A 56 0.21 -4.11 -9.84
C PHE A 56 0.54 -3.93 -11.32
N ALA A 57 0.12 -2.81 -11.92
CA ALA A 57 0.36 -2.55 -13.32
C ALA A 57 1.83 -2.18 -13.56
N ASP A 58 2.42 -2.68 -14.66
CA ASP A 58 3.81 -2.39 -15.03
C ASP A 58 3.97 -0.99 -15.66
N VAL A 59 2.92 -0.48 -16.31
CA VAL A 59 2.94 0.79 -17.04
C VAL A 59 1.71 1.61 -16.71
N PHE A 60 1.92 2.87 -16.39
CA PHE A 60 0.89 3.86 -16.14
C PHE A 60 0.99 4.98 -17.17
N ALA A 61 -0.15 5.39 -17.73
CA ALA A 61 -0.23 6.52 -18.64
C ALA A 61 -1.47 7.36 -18.34
N THR A 62 -1.28 8.67 -18.18
CA THR A 62 -2.37 9.61 -17.93
C THR A 62 -2.65 10.44 -19.16
N VAL A 63 -3.92 10.54 -19.55
CA VAL A 63 -4.39 11.37 -20.65
C VAL A 63 -5.55 12.26 -20.21
N LYS A 64 -5.68 13.44 -20.76
CA LYS A 64 -6.78 14.35 -20.41
C LYS A 64 -8.15 13.80 -20.82
N ARG A 65 -8.21 13.11 -21.94
CA ARG A 65 -9.43 12.49 -22.49
C ARG A 65 -9.03 11.45 -23.53
N ALA A 66 -9.65 10.30 -23.49
CA ALA A 66 -9.47 9.25 -24.49
C ALA A 66 -10.82 8.59 -24.80
N PRO A 67 -11.07 8.17 -26.04
CA PRO A 67 -12.23 7.34 -26.37
C PRO A 67 -12.05 5.94 -25.78
N ASN A 68 -13.15 5.31 -25.38
CA ASN A 68 -13.11 3.95 -24.80
C ASN A 68 -12.48 2.91 -25.76
N ALA A 69 -12.56 3.14 -27.07
CA ALA A 69 -11.93 2.29 -28.09
C ALA A 69 -10.39 2.24 -27.97
N LEU A 70 -9.76 3.25 -27.36
CA LEU A 70 -8.30 3.26 -27.18
C LEU A 70 -7.84 2.10 -26.30
N ALA A 71 -8.61 1.72 -25.28
CA ALA A 71 -8.26 0.58 -24.43
C ALA A 71 -8.19 -0.73 -25.21
N ALA A 72 -9.11 -0.94 -26.15
CA ALA A 72 -9.09 -2.11 -27.03
C ALA A 72 -7.86 -2.09 -27.96
N ALA A 73 -7.58 -0.94 -28.58
CA ALA A 73 -6.42 -0.79 -29.46
C ALA A 73 -5.08 -1.00 -28.72
N LEU A 74 -4.97 -0.54 -27.47
CA LEU A 74 -3.80 -0.81 -26.63
C LEU A 74 -3.64 -2.28 -26.28
N GLY A 75 -4.75 -3.01 -26.10
CA GLY A 75 -4.72 -4.46 -25.87
C GLY A 75 -4.21 -5.28 -27.06
N GLU A 76 -4.25 -4.72 -28.27
CA GLU A 76 -3.74 -5.36 -29.49
C GLU A 76 -2.23 -5.15 -29.68
N VAL A 77 -1.59 -4.30 -28.90
CA VAL A 77 -0.15 -4.04 -28.99
C VAL A 77 0.63 -5.26 -28.52
N PRO A 78 1.58 -5.77 -29.32
CA PRO A 78 2.40 -6.92 -28.91
C PRO A 78 3.13 -6.67 -27.58
N GLY A 79 3.00 -7.60 -26.64
CA GLY A 79 3.58 -7.51 -25.31
C GLY A 79 2.65 -6.93 -24.25
N VAL A 80 1.49 -6.41 -24.61
CA VAL A 80 0.46 -5.96 -23.65
C VAL A 80 -0.40 -7.17 -23.25
N ALA A 81 -0.37 -7.53 -21.98
CA ALA A 81 -1.15 -8.63 -21.43
C ALA A 81 -2.57 -8.24 -21.04
N ASP A 82 -2.74 -7.04 -20.49
CA ASP A 82 -4.05 -6.51 -20.06
C ASP A 82 -4.04 -4.97 -20.06
N VAL A 83 -5.19 -4.36 -20.22
CA VAL A 83 -5.38 -2.90 -20.17
C VAL A 83 -6.55 -2.57 -19.27
N GLN A 84 -6.34 -1.70 -18.28
CA GLN A 84 -7.39 -1.18 -17.43
C GLN A 84 -7.41 0.33 -17.52
N THR A 85 -8.58 0.90 -17.64
CA THR A 85 -8.79 2.35 -17.64
C THR A 85 -9.53 2.77 -16.37
N THR A 86 -9.10 3.86 -15.77
CA THR A 86 -9.74 4.50 -14.61
C THR A 86 -10.00 5.97 -14.94
N VAL A 87 -10.95 6.58 -14.23
CA VAL A 87 -11.19 8.01 -14.28
C VAL A 87 -10.70 8.61 -12.98
N GLU A 88 -9.81 9.58 -13.09
CA GLU A 88 -9.16 10.20 -11.94
C GLU A 88 -9.41 11.69 -11.92
N HIS A 89 -9.74 12.23 -10.76
CA HIS A 89 -9.96 13.66 -10.57
C HIS A 89 -9.39 14.14 -9.24
N SER A 90 -8.69 15.27 -9.26
CA SER A 90 -8.38 16.00 -8.04
C SER A 90 -9.60 16.80 -7.63
N VAL A 91 -10.08 16.57 -6.41
CA VAL A 91 -11.29 17.18 -5.88
C VAL A 91 -11.03 17.85 -4.54
N ARG A 92 -11.82 18.88 -4.21
CA ARG A 92 -11.81 19.44 -2.86
C ARG A 92 -12.69 18.60 -1.95
N ILE A 93 -12.09 18.09 -0.87
CA ILE A 93 -12.77 17.28 0.14
C ILE A 93 -12.95 18.12 1.41
N GLY A 94 -14.18 18.24 1.87
CA GLY A 94 -14.52 18.83 3.15
C GLY A 94 -14.73 17.75 4.19
N ILE A 95 -14.01 17.85 5.29
CA ILE A 95 -14.12 16.95 6.44
C ILE A 95 -14.92 17.67 7.52
N PRO A 96 -15.94 17.04 8.12
CA PRO A 96 -16.68 17.65 9.24
C PRO A 96 -15.73 18.10 10.36
N GLY A 97 -15.90 19.33 10.82
CA GLY A 97 -15.06 19.92 11.89
C GLY A 97 -13.71 20.48 11.43
N VAL A 98 -13.39 20.41 10.15
CA VAL A 98 -12.17 21.01 9.57
C VAL A 98 -12.59 22.21 8.70
N THR A 99 -12.04 23.38 9.00
CA THR A 99 -12.41 24.64 8.32
C THR A 99 -11.94 24.67 6.87
N ASP A 100 -10.72 24.22 6.62
CA ASP A 100 -10.11 24.26 5.29
C ASP A 100 -10.32 22.94 4.54
N PRO A 101 -10.89 22.98 3.32
CA PRO A 101 -10.99 21.80 2.49
C PRO A 101 -9.60 21.35 2.03
N ILE A 102 -9.41 20.06 2.00
CA ILE A 102 -8.17 19.43 1.49
C ILE A 102 -8.32 19.04 0.04
N MET A 103 -7.21 18.97 -0.69
CA MET A 103 -7.19 18.36 -2.01
C MET A 103 -7.10 16.84 -1.85
N GLY A 104 -8.05 16.14 -2.44
CA GLY A 104 -8.07 14.68 -2.51
C GLY A 104 -7.98 14.19 -3.95
N HIS A 105 -7.43 13.01 -4.13
CA HIS A 105 -7.42 12.32 -5.41
C HIS A 105 -8.54 11.28 -5.41
N LEU A 106 -9.49 11.44 -6.32
CA LEU A 106 -10.65 10.57 -6.44
C LEU A 106 -10.50 9.68 -7.66
N ILE A 107 -10.63 8.38 -7.44
CA ILE A 107 -10.56 7.37 -8.50
C ILE A 107 -11.95 6.77 -8.67
N GLY A 108 -12.47 6.86 -9.88
CA GLY A 108 -13.75 6.27 -10.24
C GLY A 108 -13.62 4.75 -10.43
N VAL A 109 -14.38 4.00 -9.66
CA VAL A 109 -14.47 2.54 -9.74
C VAL A 109 -15.89 2.16 -10.10
N ASP A 110 -16.06 1.33 -11.13
CA ASP A 110 -17.35 0.73 -11.45
C ASP A 110 -17.56 -0.50 -10.55
N PRO A 111 -18.53 -0.48 -9.64
CA PRO A 111 -18.78 -1.60 -8.72
C PRO A 111 -19.26 -2.87 -9.45
N ASN A 112 -19.73 -2.77 -10.70
CA ASN A 112 -20.11 -3.91 -11.53
C ASN A 112 -18.91 -4.50 -12.30
N ARG A 113 -17.77 -3.79 -12.32
CA ARG A 113 -16.53 -4.21 -12.99
C ARG A 113 -15.37 -4.11 -12.01
N PRO A 114 -15.12 -5.16 -11.22
CA PRO A 114 -14.03 -5.14 -10.27
C PRO A 114 -12.69 -4.88 -10.97
N LEU A 115 -11.83 -4.15 -10.31
CA LEU A 115 -10.49 -3.85 -10.80
C LEU A 115 -9.74 -5.16 -11.06
N ARG A 116 -9.20 -5.30 -12.27
CA ARG A 116 -8.39 -6.45 -12.68
C ARG A 116 -6.93 -6.27 -12.30
N MET A 117 -6.46 -5.02 -12.32
CA MET A 117 -5.13 -4.58 -11.89
C MET A 117 -5.27 -3.57 -10.76
N ASN A 118 -4.20 -3.33 -10.02
CA ASN A 118 -4.15 -2.42 -8.87
C ASN A 118 -5.31 -2.63 -7.90
N ARG A 119 -5.56 -3.90 -7.56
CA ARG A 119 -6.66 -4.27 -6.66
C ARG A 119 -6.44 -3.65 -5.30
N VAL A 120 -7.54 -3.20 -4.71
CA VAL A 120 -7.51 -2.65 -3.35
C VAL A 120 -7.75 -3.75 -2.33
N SER A 121 -6.93 -3.79 -1.29
CA SER A 121 -7.05 -4.71 -0.17
C SER A 121 -7.85 -4.05 0.96
N LEU A 122 -9.03 -4.58 1.28
CA LEU A 122 -9.89 -4.05 2.34
C LEU A 122 -9.25 -4.26 3.73
N ARG A 123 -9.20 -3.20 4.52
CA ARG A 123 -8.71 -3.21 5.91
C ARG A 123 -9.85 -3.24 6.93
N SER A 124 -10.89 -2.46 6.68
CA SER A 124 -12.09 -2.43 7.52
C SER A 124 -13.31 -1.99 6.73
N GLY A 125 -14.50 -2.30 7.23
CA GLY A 125 -15.75 -1.99 6.54
C GLY A 125 -16.10 -2.99 5.45
N ARG A 126 -16.60 -2.51 4.32
CA ARG A 126 -17.00 -3.33 3.16
C ARG A 126 -16.49 -2.75 1.84
N MET A 127 -16.45 -3.57 0.81
CA MET A 127 -16.20 -3.13 -0.56
C MET A 127 -17.39 -2.35 -1.14
N LEU A 128 -17.13 -1.66 -2.26
CA LEU A 128 -18.20 -1.01 -3.03
C LEU A 128 -19.14 -2.06 -3.57
N ASP A 129 -20.43 -1.73 -3.54
CA ASP A 129 -21.52 -2.58 -4.02
C ASP A 129 -22.41 -1.76 -4.93
N ALA A 130 -22.69 -2.27 -6.12
CA ALA A 130 -23.55 -1.62 -7.12
C ALA A 130 -24.96 -1.31 -6.59
N ALA A 131 -25.51 -2.17 -5.74
CA ALA A 131 -26.84 -1.99 -5.18
C ALA A 131 -26.94 -0.80 -4.21
N THR A 132 -25.83 -0.37 -3.63
CA THR A 132 -25.80 0.69 -2.61
C THR A 132 -24.91 1.88 -2.98
N ALA A 133 -24.15 1.78 -4.05
CA ALA A 133 -23.13 2.77 -4.43
C ALA A 133 -23.67 4.20 -4.57
N HIS A 134 -24.93 4.36 -4.97
CA HIS A 134 -25.60 5.65 -5.17
C HIS A 134 -26.99 5.66 -4.52
N ARG A 135 -27.04 5.59 -3.21
CA ARG A 135 -28.30 5.60 -2.47
C ARG A 135 -28.52 6.96 -1.79
N ASP A 136 -29.74 7.46 -1.82
CA ASP A 136 -30.16 8.67 -1.09
C ASP A 136 -29.32 9.92 -1.40
N GLY A 137 -28.83 10.06 -2.65
CA GLY A 137 -28.00 11.19 -3.06
C GLY A 137 -26.57 11.14 -2.51
N THR A 138 -26.20 10.07 -1.83
CA THR A 138 -24.82 9.82 -1.37
C THR A 138 -24.09 8.88 -2.31
N ILE A 139 -22.77 8.99 -2.36
CA ILE A 139 -21.88 8.11 -3.13
C ILE A 139 -21.06 7.30 -2.14
N ASP A 140 -21.13 5.97 -2.24
CA ASP A 140 -20.26 5.11 -1.45
C ASP A 140 -18.80 5.25 -1.90
N ALA A 141 -17.91 5.39 -0.95
CA ALA A 141 -16.48 5.55 -1.21
C ALA A 141 -15.63 4.70 -0.26
N LEU A 142 -14.47 4.28 -0.75
CA LEU A 142 -13.37 3.77 0.06
C LEU A 142 -12.38 4.89 0.30
N VAL A 143 -11.70 4.87 1.43
CA VAL A 143 -10.58 5.77 1.72
C VAL A 143 -9.30 4.99 1.94
N SER A 144 -8.17 5.60 1.64
CA SER A 144 -6.86 5.00 1.92
C SER A 144 -6.64 4.86 3.44
N GLU A 145 -5.92 3.82 3.84
CA GLU A 145 -5.63 3.55 5.24
C GLU A 145 -4.88 4.71 5.90
N GLY A 146 -3.87 5.27 5.20
CA GLY A 146 -3.12 6.42 5.71
C GLY A 146 -3.99 7.65 5.95
N PHE A 147 -4.90 7.98 5.03
CA PHE A 147 -5.82 9.08 5.18
C PHE A 147 -6.81 8.84 6.34
N ALA A 148 -7.36 7.62 6.42
CA ALA A 148 -8.28 7.25 7.49
C ALA A 148 -7.64 7.40 8.87
N GLN A 149 -6.41 6.91 9.04
CA GLN A 149 -5.65 7.01 10.30
C GLN A 149 -5.29 8.47 10.63
N ALA A 150 -4.78 9.24 9.66
CA ALA A 150 -4.38 10.62 9.88
C ALA A 150 -5.55 11.56 10.25
N ARG A 151 -6.78 11.22 9.86
CA ARG A 151 -7.98 12.04 10.06
C ARG A 151 -9.02 11.42 10.99
N GLY A 152 -8.75 10.26 11.55
CA GLY A 152 -9.70 9.55 12.43
C GLY A 152 -10.99 9.16 11.72
N ILE A 153 -10.93 8.85 10.42
CA ILE A 153 -12.09 8.48 9.60
C ILE A 153 -12.33 6.98 9.70
N ALA A 154 -13.56 6.58 10.01
CA ALA A 154 -13.98 5.19 10.07
C ALA A 154 -15.13 4.91 9.09
N PRO A 155 -15.38 3.65 8.74
CA PRO A 155 -16.58 3.27 8.00
C PRO A 155 -17.84 3.79 8.68
N GLY A 156 -18.76 4.36 7.89
CA GLY A 156 -19.95 5.08 8.35
C GLY A 156 -19.78 6.60 8.36
N ALA A 157 -18.57 7.13 8.34
CA ALA A 157 -18.32 8.57 8.25
C ALA A 157 -18.79 9.14 6.90
N THR A 158 -19.11 10.43 6.89
CA THR A 158 -19.49 11.18 5.69
C THR A 158 -18.52 12.32 5.44
N LEU A 159 -18.12 12.47 4.18
CA LEU A 159 -17.30 13.58 3.69
C LEU A 159 -18.07 14.34 2.62
N SER A 160 -17.72 15.60 2.38
CA SER A 160 -18.20 16.32 1.21
C SER A 160 -17.11 16.41 0.16
N ALA A 161 -17.47 16.26 -1.12
CA ALA A 161 -16.54 16.44 -2.23
C ALA A 161 -17.16 17.38 -3.28
N LEU A 162 -16.33 18.21 -3.89
CA LEU A 162 -16.74 19.04 -5.02
C LEU A 162 -16.36 18.31 -6.31
N ILE A 163 -17.34 17.67 -6.95
CA ILE A 163 -17.17 16.88 -8.17
C ILE A 163 -17.94 17.59 -9.30
N ASP A 164 -17.26 17.93 -10.38
CA ASP A 164 -17.84 18.65 -11.54
C ASP A 164 -18.65 19.89 -11.14
N GLY A 165 -18.11 20.68 -10.21
CA GLY A 165 -18.75 21.89 -9.70
C GLY A 165 -19.96 21.65 -8.77
N LYS A 166 -20.30 20.41 -8.47
CA LYS A 166 -21.41 20.03 -7.58
C LYS A 166 -20.89 19.45 -6.28
N ARG A 167 -21.44 19.91 -5.16
CA ARG A 167 -21.15 19.30 -3.85
C ARG A 167 -21.86 17.95 -3.76
N ARG A 168 -21.10 16.90 -3.51
CA ARG A 168 -21.56 15.54 -3.31
C ARG A 168 -21.22 15.07 -1.91
N THR A 169 -22.06 14.25 -1.34
CA THR A 169 -21.77 13.57 -0.08
C THR A 169 -21.18 12.21 -0.37
N LEU A 170 -20.01 11.94 0.17
CA LEU A 170 -19.36 10.65 0.12
C LEU A 170 -19.62 9.93 1.44
N ARG A 171 -20.16 8.74 1.40
CA ARG A 171 -20.31 7.84 2.54
C ARG A 171 -19.14 6.87 2.53
N ILE A 172 -18.33 6.91 3.55
CA ILE A 172 -17.20 6.00 3.68
C ILE A 172 -17.71 4.64 4.10
N VAL A 173 -17.61 3.66 3.22
CA VAL A 173 -18.09 2.29 3.48
C VAL A 173 -16.96 1.34 3.86
N GLY A 174 -15.72 1.71 3.56
CA GLY A 174 -14.55 0.93 3.95
C GLY A 174 -13.26 1.71 3.87
N VAL A 175 -12.26 1.17 4.53
CA VAL A 175 -10.87 1.61 4.49
C VAL A 175 -10.08 0.55 3.72
N ALA A 176 -9.30 0.96 2.75
CA ALA A 176 -8.58 0.05 1.88
C ALA A 176 -7.13 0.50 1.65
N LEU A 177 -6.28 -0.45 1.34
CA LEU A 177 -4.92 -0.22 0.89
C LEU A 177 -4.88 -0.45 -0.62
N SER A 178 -4.30 0.50 -1.34
CA SER A 178 -4.05 0.38 -2.78
C SER A 178 -2.55 0.24 -3.03
N PRO A 179 -2.10 -0.65 -3.91
CA PRO A 179 -0.69 -0.75 -4.26
C PRO A 179 -0.16 0.48 -4.97
N GLU A 180 -1.03 1.25 -5.62
CA GLU A 180 -0.70 2.47 -6.36
C GLU A 180 -0.58 3.70 -5.44
N TYR A 181 -1.36 3.76 -4.36
CA TYR A 181 -1.46 4.94 -3.47
C TYR A 181 -1.14 4.58 -2.02
N ILE A 182 -0.02 3.91 -1.79
CA ILE A 182 0.40 3.51 -0.43
C ILE A 182 0.75 4.72 0.44
N PHE A 183 1.26 5.79 -0.18
CA PHE A 183 1.74 7.00 0.51
C PHE A 183 0.92 8.25 0.19
N ALA A 184 -0.29 8.11 -0.31
CA ALA A 184 -1.17 9.22 -0.66
C ALA A 184 -2.08 9.63 0.52
#